data_ddb5424737944433b6e393cc6b773378
#
_entry.id   ddb5424737944433b6e393cc6b773378
#
_cell.length_a   1.000
_cell.length_b   1.000
_cell.length_c   1.000
_cell.angle_alpha   90.00
_cell.angle_beta   90.00
_cell.angle_gamma   90.00
#
_symmetry.space_group_name_H-M   'P 1'
#
loop_
_entity.id
_entity.type
_entity.pdbx_description
1 polymer ?
#
loop_
_entity_poly.entity_id
_entity_poly.type
_entity_poly.pdbx_seq_one_letter_code
_entity_poly.pdbx_strand_id
1 'polypeptide(L)'
;MKIHRIDHVGIIVNDLPAAKAFFLDFGLEMQGEGKVEGEWVDRVVGLPDVKAACVMLRTPDGETNIELIKFYMPSDEKGMQRPLANTLGIRHIAFAVEDIEAVVAKLKKKGAEPFGEIQNYQNVYKLCYVRGPEGIILELAERIK
;
A
#
# COMPACT_ATOMS: atom_id res chain seq x y z
N MET A 1 -25.10 2.60 -14.69
CA MET A 1 -24.23 2.30 -13.52
C MET A 1 -23.18 3.40 -13.44
N LYS A 2 -23.03 4.01 -12.27
CA LYS A 2 -22.04 5.08 -12.07
C LYS A 2 -21.09 4.73 -10.96
N ILE A 3 -19.80 4.81 -11.23
CA ILE A 3 -18.72 4.73 -10.24
C ILE A 3 -18.15 6.12 -10.10
N HIS A 4 -17.99 6.60 -8.87
CA HIS A 4 -17.50 7.96 -8.64
C HIS A 4 -15.97 8.02 -8.63
N ARG A 5 -15.34 7.10 -7.94
CA ARG A 5 -13.88 7.11 -7.75
C ARG A 5 -13.43 5.80 -7.11
N ILE A 6 -12.14 5.62 -7.01
CA ILE A 6 -11.57 4.58 -6.13
C ILE A 6 -11.64 5.15 -4.71
N ASP A 7 -12.43 4.52 -3.84
CA ASP A 7 -12.55 4.98 -2.46
C ASP A 7 -11.30 4.67 -1.66
N HIS A 8 -10.89 3.42 -1.70
CA HIS A 8 -9.66 2.98 -1.05
C HIS A 8 -9.15 1.69 -1.67
N VAL A 9 -7.88 1.39 -1.38
CA VAL A 9 -7.25 0.12 -1.72
C VAL A 9 -6.92 -0.57 -0.41
N GLY A 10 -7.38 -1.81 -0.24
CA GLY A 10 -7.12 -2.60 0.95
C GLY A 10 -5.85 -3.42 0.80
N ILE A 11 -4.97 -3.34 1.79
CA ILE A 11 -3.74 -4.11 1.84
C ILE A 11 -3.74 -4.89 3.14
N ILE A 12 -3.66 -6.21 3.03
CA ILE A 12 -3.63 -7.08 4.21
C ILE A 12 -2.18 -7.27 4.62
N VAL A 13 -1.87 -6.94 5.87
CA VAL A 13 -0.51 -7.00 6.38
C VAL A 13 -0.45 -7.86 7.65
N ASN A 14 0.72 -8.34 7.96
CA ASN A 14 0.95 -9.12 9.18
C ASN A 14 1.38 -8.22 10.35
N ASP A 15 2.23 -7.23 10.08
CA ASP A 15 2.71 -6.28 11.10
C ASP A 15 2.08 -4.91 10.84
N LEU A 16 0.90 -4.68 11.41
CA LEU A 16 0.15 -3.45 11.18
C LEU A 16 0.90 -2.20 11.67
N PRO A 17 1.50 -2.19 12.88
CA PRO A 17 2.25 -1.02 13.33
C PRO A 17 3.41 -0.66 12.42
N ALA A 18 4.17 -1.64 11.95
CA ALA A 18 5.31 -1.39 11.06
C ALA A 18 4.84 -0.86 9.69
N ALA A 19 3.79 -1.43 9.13
CA ALA A 19 3.24 -0.96 7.85
C ALA A 19 2.70 0.47 7.99
N LYS A 20 1.99 0.76 9.07
CA LYS A 20 1.50 2.10 9.37
C LYS A 20 2.65 3.11 9.41
N ALA A 21 3.70 2.79 10.19
CA ALA A 21 4.86 3.67 10.33
C ALA A 21 5.53 3.94 8.98
N PHE A 22 5.67 2.91 8.15
CA PHE A 22 6.26 3.06 6.83
C PHE A 22 5.50 4.06 5.97
N PHE A 23 4.18 3.89 5.88
CA PHE A 23 3.38 4.75 5.02
C PHE A 23 3.23 6.18 5.56
N LEU A 24 3.24 6.37 6.87
CA LEU A 24 3.29 7.72 7.45
C LEU A 24 4.61 8.41 7.13
N ASP A 25 5.73 7.70 7.26
CA ASP A 25 7.04 8.22 6.88
C ASP A 25 7.13 8.53 5.38
N PHE A 26 6.44 7.73 4.58
CA PHE A 26 6.39 7.92 3.12
C PHE A 26 5.64 9.20 2.75
N GLY A 27 4.72 9.65 3.58
CA GLY A 27 4.01 10.90 3.36
C GLY A 27 2.49 10.78 3.35
N LEU A 28 1.93 9.60 3.61
CA LEU A 28 0.48 9.48 3.78
C LEU A 28 0.08 10.06 5.13
N GLU A 29 -1.18 10.41 5.25
CA GLU A 29 -1.73 11.04 6.45
C GLU A 29 -2.73 10.12 7.13
N MET A 30 -2.73 10.15 8.44
CA MET A 30 -3.65 9.36 9.25
C MET A 30 -5.08 9.86 9.09
N GLN A 31 -6.01 8.98 8.75
CA GLN A 31 -7.43 9.30 8.68
C GLN A 31 -8.21 8.67 9.84
N GLY A 32 -7.87 7.46 10.21
CA GLY A 32 -8.53 6.78 11.31
C GLY A 32 -7.98 5.37 11.51
N GLU A 33 -8.31 4.78 12.64
CA GLU A 33 -7.96 3.40 12.91
C GLU A 33 -8.93 2.79 13.91
N GLY A 34 -9.01 1.47 13.94
CA GLY A 34 -9.90 0.79 14.87
C GLY A 34 -9.88 -0.71 14.72
N LYS A 35 -10.61 -1.36 15.63
CA LYS A 35 -10.84 -2.79 15.58
C LYS A 35 -12.12 -3.08 14.82
N VAL A 36 -12.16 -4.22 14.15
CA VAL A 36 -13.29 -4.64 13.34
C VAL A 36 -13.65 -6.07 13.71
N GLU A 37 -14.85 -6.26 14.23
CA GLU A 37 -15.39 -7.59 14.50
C GLU A 37 -16.91 -7.54 14.58
N GLY A 38 -17.56 -8.71 14.51
CA GLY A 38 -19.00 -8.83 14.59
C GLY A 38 -19.59 -9.47 13.36
N GLU A 39 -20.86 -9.85 13.44
CA GLU A 39 -21.54 -10.50 12.32
C GLU A 39 -21.53 -9.66 11.04
N TRP A 40 -21.59 -8.35 11.18
CA TRP A 40 -21.64 -7.46 10.02
C TRP A 40 -20.39 -7.61 9.15
N VAL A 41 -19.20 -7.66 9.78
CA VAL A 41 -17.96 -7.79 9.01
C VAL A 41 -17.82 -9.20 8.45
N ASP A 42 -18.22 -10.23 9.20
CA ASP A 42 -18.21 -11.61 8.74
C ASP A 42 -19.00 -11.73 7.43
N ARG A 43 -20.16 -11.10 7.39
CA ARG A 43 -21.04 -11.14 6.21
C ARG A 43 -20.50 -10.34 5.05
N VAL A 44 -19.84 -9.21 5.34
CA VAL A 44 -19.25 -8.37 4.30
C VAL A 44 -18.07 -9.08 3.63
N VAL A 45 -17.16 -9.65 4.43
CA VAL A 45 -15.93 -10.24 3.87
C VAL A 45 -16.06 -11.72 3.55
N GLY A 46 -17.14 -12.36 3.98
CA GLY A 46 -17.37 -13.77 3.68
C GLY A 46 -16.49 -14.74 4.45
N LEU A 47 -16.08 -14.38 5.65
CA LEU A 47 -15.28 -15.23 6.53
C LEU A 47 -15.96 -15.35 7.89
N PRO A 48 -15.73 -16.45 8.62
CA PRO A 48 -16.33 -16.64 9.94
C PRO A 48 -15.50 -16.00 11.04
N ASP A 49 -16.19 -15.50 12.06
CA ASP A 49 -15.59 -15.08 13.32
C ASP A 49 -14.41 -14.09 13.13
N VAL A 50 -14.61 -13.09 12.30
CA VAL A 50 -13.55 -12.12 11.97
C VAL A 50 -13.17 -11.27 13.18
N LYS A 51 -11.87 -11.19 13.45
CA LYS A 51 -11.28 -10.21 14.36
C LYS A 51 -10.12 -9.57 13.61
N ALA A 52 -10.26 -8.28 13.34
CA ALA A 52 -9.29 -7.54 12.55
C ALA A 52 -9.03 -6.17 13.15
N ALA A 53 -7.98 -5.54 12.72
CA ALA A 53 -7.71 -4.13 12.98
C ALA A 53 -7.39 -3.45 11.67
N CYS A 54 -7.78 -2.20 11.54
CA CYS A 54 -7.52 -1.44 10.32
C CYS A 54 -6.96 -0.07 10.64
N VAL A 55 -6.20 0.45 9.68
CA VAL A 55 -5.66 1.80 9.69
C VAL A 55 -6.00 2.41 8.34
N MET A 56 -6.74 3.51 8.34
CA MET A 56 -7.07 4.22 7.12
C MET A 56 -6.12 5.40 6.96
N LEU A 57 -5.40 5.41 5.85
CA LEU A 57 -4.45 6.46 5.48
C LEU A 57 -4.94 7.12 4.20
N ARG A 58 -4.62 8.40 4.04
CA ARG A 58 -5.01 9.13 2.84
C ARG A 58 -3.80 9.79 2.20
N THR A 59 -3.90 10.02 0.90
CA THR A 59 -2.91 10.86 0.21
C THR A 59 -3.12 12.32 0.62
N PRO A 60 -2.06 13.16 0.58
CA PRO A 60 -2.18 14.57 0.98
C PRO A 60 -3.27 15.34 0.22
N ASP A 61 -3.55 14.98 -1.03
CA ASP A 61 -4.63 15.61 -1.79
C ASP A 61 -6.03 15.16 -1.34
N GLY A 62 -6.12 14.10 -0.53
CA GLY A 62 -7.39 13.58 -0.03
C GLY A 62 -8.21 12.78 -1.03
N GLU A 63 -7.67 12.50 -2.21
CA GLU A 63 -8.43 11.85 -3.30
C GLU A 63 -8.57 10.35 -3.12
N THR A 64 -7.54 9.67 -2.63
CA THR A 64 -7.55 8.21 -2.50
C THR A 64 -7.01 7.80 -1.15
N ASN A 65 -7.58 6.74 -0.60
CA ASN A 65 -7.18 6.19 0.69
C ASN A 65 -6.54 4.82 0.50
N ILE A 66 -5.71 4.46 1.47
CA ILE A 66 -5.19 3.11 1.63
C ILE A 66 -5.66 2.61 2.98
N GLU A 67 -6.27 1.43 2.99
CA GLU A 67 -6.66 0.76 4.22
C GLU A 67 -5.70 -0.39 4.49
N LEU A 68 -4.94 -0.29 5.58
CA LEU A 68 -4.10 -1.38 6.04
C LEU A 68 -4.92 -2.21 7.01
N ILE A 69 -4.93 -3.52 6.82
CA ILE A 69 -5.77 -4.43 7.61
C ILE A 69 -4.92 -5.61 8.07
N LYS A 70 -5.03 -5.92 9.36
CA LYS A 70 -4.53 -7.17 9.89
C LYS A 70 -5.70 -8.02 10.36
N PHE A 71 -5.78 -9.24 9.84
CA PHE A 71 -6.73 -10.25 10.34
C PHE A 71 -6.05 -11.07 11.42
N TYR A 72 -6.56 -10.93 12.65
CA TYR A 72 -6.13 -11.81 13.75
C TYR A 72 -6.79 -13.17 13.65
N MET A 73 -8.07 -13.17 13.20
CA MET A 73 -8.89 -14.37 12.96
C MET A 73 -9.83 -14.12 11.80
N PRO A 74 -9.99 -15.02 10.85
CA PRO A 74 -9.01 -16.06 10.54
C PRO A 74 -7.78 -15.44 9.86
N SER A 75 -6.60 -15.98 10.14
CA SER A 75 -5.38 -15.52 9.49
C SER A 75 -5.17 -16.26 8.16
N ASP A 76 -4.35 -15.68 7.29
CA ASP A 76 -3.97 -16.31 6.04
C ASP A 76 -2.95 -17.42 6.34
N GLU A 77 -3.37 -18.68 6.10
CA GLU A 77 -2.52 -19.83 6.38
C GLU A 77 -1.32 -19.94 5.46
N LYS A 78 -1.41 -19.35 4.27
CA LYS A 78 -0.31 -19.36 3.32
C LYS A 78 0.83 -18.42 3.75
N GLY A 79 0.50 -17.47 4.62
CA GLY A 79 1.46 -16.49 5.07
C GLY A 79 1.83 -15.49 3.97
N MET A 80 2.87 -14.71 4.27
CA MET A 80 3.30 -13.64 3.40
C MET A 80 3.96 -14.16 2.13
N GLN A 81 3.55 -13.62 0.99
CA GLN A 81 4.12 -13.91 -0.32
C GLN A 81 5.02 -12.75 -0.75
N ARG A 82 6.02 -13.06 -1.58
CA ARG A 82 6.92 -12.04 -2.13
C ARG A 82 6.80 -12.05 -3.65
N PRO A 83 5.80 -11.34 -4.20
CA PRO A 83 5.52 -11.39 -5.63
C PRO A 83 6.59 -10.68 -6.44
N LEU A 84 6.72 -11.11 -7.71
CA LEU A 84 7.48 -10.39 -8.71
C LEU A 84 6.55 -9.39 -9.40
N ALA A 85 7.13 -8.48 -10.18
CA ALA A 85 6.35 -7.43 -10.84
C ALA A 85 5.25 -7.99 -11.77
N ASN A 86 5.44 -9.20 -12.29
CA ASN A 86 4.50 -9.84 -13.22
C ASN A 86 3.65 -10.94 -12.58
N THR A 87 3.70 -11.11 -11.27
CA THR A 87 2.84 -12.08 -10.60
C THR A 87 1.38 -11.70 -10.80
N LEU A 88 0.55 -12.66 -11.19
CA LEU A 88 -0.86 -12.39 -11.49
C LEU A 88 -1.60 -11.78 -10.30
N GLY A 89 -2.52 -10.87 -10.58
CA GLY A 89 -3.35 -10.19 -9.59
C GLY A 89 -3.05 -8.70 -9.52
N ILE A 90 -3.66 -8.02 -8.55
CA ILE A 90 -3.33 -6.62 -8.26
C ILE A 90 -1.89 -6.61 -7.74
N ARG A 91 -1.01 -5.84 -8.37
CA ARG A 91 0.41 -6.05 -8.14
C ARG A 91 1.14 -4.87 -7.53
N HIS A 92 0.82 -3.65 -7.93
CA HIS A 92 1.51 -2.49 -7.38
C HIS A 92 0.57 -1.31 -7.20
N ILE A 93 1.01 -0.37 -6.40
CA ILE A 93 0.36 0.92 -6.22
C ILE A 93 1.37 1.98 -6.65
N ALA A 94 0.95 2.87 -7.54
CA ALA A 94 1.80 3.95 -8.02
C ALA A 94 1.51 5.24 -7.26
N PHE A 95 2.57 5.92 -6.85
CA PHE A 95 2.50 7.21 -6.19
C PHE A 95 3.21 8.25 -7.05
N ALA A 96 2.55 9.37 -7.28
CA ALA A 96 3.17 10.52 -7.92
C ALA A 96 4.04 11.23 -6.87
N VAL A 97 5.31 11.46 -7.21
CA VAL A 97 6.28 12.09 -6.31
C VAL A 97 6.97 13.25 -7.01
N GLU A 98 7.55 14.17 -6.25
CA GLU A 98 8.23 15.32 -6.82
C GLU A 98 9.69 15.07 -7.14
N ASP A 99 10.41 14.36 -6.29
CA ASP A 99 11.84 14.09 -6.45
C ASP A 99 12.08 12.62 -6.22
N ILE A 100 12.05 11.86 -7.29
CA ILE A 100 12.10 10.40 -7.22
C ILE A 100 13.44 9.91 -6.64
N GLU A 101 14.55 10.56 -6.97
CA GLU A 101 15.87 10.19 -6.44
C GLU A 101 15.91 10.36 -4.92
N ALA A 102 15.39 11.48 -4.42
CA ALA A 102 15.34 11.73 -2.98
C ALA A 102 14.40 10.75 -2.26
N VAL A 103 13.25 10.45 -2.87
CA VAL A 103 12.31 9.49 -2.29
C VAL A 103 12.93 8.10 -2.21
N VAL A 104 13.56 7.64 -3.28
CA VAL A 104 14.24 6.33 -3.28
C VAL A 104 15.32 6.27 -2.21
N ALA A 105 16.15 7.34 -2.10
CA ALA A 105 17.21 7.39 -1.08
C ALA A 105 16.62 7.28 0.33
N LYS A 106 15.53 7.99 0.60
CA LYS A 106 14.85 7.97 1.89
C LYS A 106 14.29 6.59 2.19
N LEU A 107 13.63 5.98 1.21
CA LEU A 107 13.04 4.65 1.38
C LEU A 107 14.10 3.57 1.60
N LYS A 108 15.24 3.65 0.93
CA LYS A 108 16.37 2.74 1.16
C LYS A 108 16.83 2.80 2.62
N LYS A 109 16.94 3.99 3.19
CA LYS A 109 17.34 4.16 4.59
C LYS A 109 16.33 3.53 5.56
N LYS A 110 15.09 3.39 5.14
CA LYS A 110 14.02 2.77 5.93
C LYS A 110 13.90 1.26 5.66
N GLY A 111 14.82 0.69 4.90
CA GLY A 111 14.85 -0.74 4.62
C GLY A 111 14.09 -1.19 3.39
N ALA A 112 13.52 -0.28 2.61
CA ALA A 112 12.87 -0.64 1.37
C ALA A 112 13.90 -1.05 0.32
N GLU A 113 13.52 -2.01 -0.52
CA GLU A 113 14.42 -2.55 -1.55
C GLU A 113 13.99 -2.05 -2.92
N PRO A 114 14.80 -1.21 -3.60
CA PRO A 114 14.56 -0.93 -5.01
C PRO A 114 14.78 -2.21 -5.82
N PHE A 115 13.96 -2.44 -6.82
CA PHE A 115 14.23 -3.50 -7.78
C PHE A 115 13.99 -2.96 -9.17
N GLY A 116 15.03 -3.11 -10.00
CA GLY A 116 15.14 -2.36 -11.23
C GLY A 116 15.78 -1.00 -10.96
N GLU A 117 15.69 -0.11 -11.91
CA GLU A 117 16.36 1.18 -11.89
C GLU A 117 15.37 2.30 -12.17
N ILE A 118 15.72 3.53 -11.75
CA ILE A 118 14.96 4.70 -12.15
C ILE A 118 15.20 4.91 -13.64
N GLN A 119 14.14 4.92 -14.43
CA GLN A 119 14.20 5.11 -15.87
C GLN A 119 13.45 6.38 -16.28
N ASN A 120 14.00 7.07 -17.27
CA ASN A 120 13.35 8.20 -17.89
C ASN A 120 12.51 7.67 -19.06
N TYR A 121 11.20 7.89 -18.99
CA TYR A 121 10.29 7.48 -20.04
C TYR A 121 9.92 8.68 -20.92
N GLN A 122 10.49 8.72 -22.11
CA GLN A 122 10.17 9.73 -23.14
C GLN A 122 10.27 11.18 -22.67
N ASN A 123 11.10 11.48 -21.70
CA ASN A 123 11.23 12.81 -21.07
C ASN A 123 9.91 13.34 -20.48
N VAL A 124 8.98 12.47 -20.16
CA VAL A 124 7.71 12.82 -19.53
C VAL A 124 7.71 12.38 -18.07
N TYR A 125 8.18 11.17 -17.81
CA TYR A 125 8.21 10.62 -16.46
C TYR A 125 9.53 9.97 -16.13
N LYS A 126 9.88 9.98 -14.85
CA LYS A 126 10.87 9.07 -14.28
C LYS A 126 10.09 8.06 -13.44
N LEU A 127 10.41 6.79 -13.60
CA LEU A 127 9.66 5.70 -12.99
C LEU A 127 10.61 4.69 -12.33
N CYS A 128 10.21 4.12 -11.23
CA CYS A 128 10.88 2.95 -10.66
C CYS A 128 9.94 2.17 -9.74
N TYR A 129 10.34 0.95 -9.40
CA TYR A 129 9.64 0.11 -8.43
C TYR A 129 10.50 -0.05 -7.19
N VAL A 130 9.84 -0.12 -6.03
CA VAL A 130 10.47 -0.36 -4.73
C VAL A 130 9.60 -1.34 -3.95
N ARG A 131 10.23 -2.22 -3.17
CA ARG A 131 9.49 -3.05 -2.23
C ARG A 131 9.37 -2.34 -0.91
N GLY A 132 8.13 -2.14 -0.47
CA GLY A 132 7.83 -1.66 0.86
C GLY A 132 7.73 -2.80 1.86
N PRO A 133 7.05 -2.57 2.99
CA PRO A 133 6.89 -3.59 4.00
C PRO A 133 6.15 -4.80 3.44
N GLU A 134 6.56 -5.99 3.89
CA GLU A 134 5.92 -7.26 3.57
C GLU A 134 5.82 -7.54 2.06
N GLY A 135 6.80 -7.04 1.29
CA GLY A 135 6.85 -7.31 -0.15
C GLY A 135 5.91 -6.48 -1.00
N ILE A 136 5.23 -5.50 -0.43
CA ILE A 136 4.34 -4.61 -1.18
C ILE A 136 5.14 -3.88 -2.25
N ILE A 137 4.68 -3.94 -3.49
CA ILE A 137 5.35 -3.27 -4.60
C ILE A 137 4.77 -1.86 -4.76
N LEU A 138 5.64 -0.87 -4.65
CA LEU A 138 5.30 0.53 -4.91
C LEU A 138 5.95 0.96 -6.21
N GLU A 139 5.18 1.63 -7.06
CA GLU A 139 5.74 2.34 -8.20
C GLU A 139 5.84 3.81 -7.82
N LEU A 140 6.98 4.42 -8.11
CA LEU A 140 7.18 5.86 -7.92
C LEU A 140 7.22 6.50 -9.30
N ALA A 141 6.48 7.58 -9.45
CA ALA A 141 6.38 8.28 -10.73
C ALA A 141 6.58 9.79 -10.50
N GLU A 142 7.63 10.32 -11.10
CA GLU A 142 7.87 11.76 -11.10
C GLU A 142 7.58 12.30 -12.49
N ARG A 143 6.70 13.28 -12.59
CA ARG A 143 6.42 13.93 -13.86
C ARG A 143 7.50 14.96 -14.15
N ILE A 144 8.19 14.83 -15.27
CA ILE A 144 9.23 15.76 -15.71
C ILE A 144 8.62 16.97 -16.37
N LYS A 145 7.56 16.76 -17.13
CA LYS A 145 6.86 17.84 -17.85
C LYS A 145 5.36 17.73 -17.65
#